data_ebaa6ed84f0e390745b8f43ccd067dd9
#
_entry.id   ebaa6ed84f0e390745b8f43ccd067dd9
#
_cell.length_a   1.000
_cell.length_b   1.000
_cell.length_c   1.000
_cell.angle_alpha   90.00
_cell.angle_beta   90.00
_cell.angle_gamma   90.00
#
_symmetry.space_group_name_H-M   'P 1'
#
loop_
_entity.id
_entity.type
_entity.pdbx_description
1 polymer ?
#
loop_
_entity_poly.entity_id
_entity_poly.type
_entity_poly.pdbx_seq_one_letter_code
_entity_poly.pdbx_strand_id
1 'polypeptide(L)'
;MPRQVHPSRLFLTDLFPIITLSEKKQTAMNISNIDLSTYPNSEKIHVEGSRRDIRVGMRRVKQYPTVKIEGGKRVEYPNAPVVLYDTSGAYTDPSVTIDINRGLPDVRSKWIEERGDTVTLDAITSEYGRARLADRSLDAIRFPSLPRPRVGKPGRRVTQMHYARQGVITPEMEYVAIRENLNNAELGIPTHVTPEFVREEIAAGRALIPANINHPEAEPMIIGRNFSVKINTNIGNSALSSGIEEEVAKAVWSCYWGGDTLMDLSTGDNIHETREWIIRNCPVPVGTVPIYQALEKVNGKVADLTWEIYRDTLIEQCEQGVDYFTIHAGVTKDHAEIVKGRLTGCVSRGGSIMMQWCQIHNAESFLYTHFDEICEILSSYDVAISLGDGMRPGSTHDANDESQFLELDMLGKLCLKAWEHDVQVMIEGPGHVPMNKIMENMERELKSCHEAPFYTLGPLTTDIAPAYDHITSAIGGAIIGSLGTAMLCYVTPKEHLSLPDLNDVREGVITYKIAAHAADLAKNYPGASVRDNALSKARYEFRWKDQFNLSLDPEKARRYYVESRRNAPDADDRFCTMCGPNFCAMRISQNIADKCDE
;
A
#
# COMPACT_ATOMS: atom_id res chain seq x y z
N MET A 1 -41.50 13.51 55.88
CA MET A 1 -40.09 13.71 56.29
C MET A 1 -39.24 12.80 55.46
N PRO A 2 -38.48 13.32 54.49
CA PRO A 2 -37.56 12.49 53.71
C PRO A 2 -36.15 12.53 54.32
N ARG A 3 -35.53 11.35 54.41
CA ARG A 3 -34.14 11.18 54.84
C ARG A 3 -33.18 11.65 53.78
N GLN A 4 -32.26 12.54 54.15
CA GLN A 4 -31.10 12.95 53.37
C GLN A 4 -30.09 11.80 53.30
N VAL A 5 -29.63 11.50 52.08
CA VAL A 5 -28.49 10.62 51.83
C VAL A 5 -27.32 11.52 51.41
N HIS A 6 -26.25 11.51 52.19
CA HIS A 6 -24.99 12.18 51.90
C HIS A 6 -24.24 11.41 50.81
N PRO A 7 -23.59 12.09 49.81
CA PRO A 7 -22.68 11.44 48.89
C PRO A 7 -21.27 11.40 49.51
N SER A 8 -20.78 10.20 49.74
CA SER A 8 -19.37 9.95 50.07
C SER A 8 -18.50 10.22 48.88
N ARG A 9 -17.63 11.25 48.99
CA ARG A 9 -16.50 11.48 48.08
C ARG A 9 -15.48 10.36 48.28
N LEU A 10 -15.27 9.53 47.24
CA LEU A 10 -14.08 8.70 47.12
C LEU A 10 -13.00 9.55 46.45
N PHE A 11 -11.95 9.86 47.20
CA PHE A 11 -10.69 10.39 46.68
C PHE A 11 -9.97 9.26 45.94
N LEU A 12 -9.84 9.39 44.61
CA LEU A 12 -8.87 8.67 43.79
C LEU A 12 -7.66 9.60 43.55
N THR A 13 -6.78 9.64 44.54
CA THR A 13 -5.41 10.12 44.35
C THR A 13 -4.48 8.98 44.70
N ASP A 14 -3.46 8.86 43.89
CA ASP A 14 -2.31 7.94 43.92
C ASP A 14 -2.43 6.72 43.05
N LEU A 15 -1.79 6.91 41.84
CA LEU A 15 -0.87 5.96 41.21
C LEU A 15 -0.61 6.35 39.72
N PHE A 16 0.04 7.51 39.52
CA PHE A 16 0.87 7.68 38.36
C PHE A 16 2.24 8.18 38.81
N PRO A 17 3.31 7.40 38.64
CA PRO A 17 4.64 7.94 38.82
C PRO A 17 4.89 9.02 37.76
N ILE A 18 5.22 10.22 38.20
CA ILE A 18 5.78 11.26 37.36
C ILE A 18 7.09 10.71 36.79
N ILE A 19 7.05 10.28 35.55
CA ILE A 19 8.27 9.95 34.79
C ILE A 19 8.93 11.29 34.47
N THR A 20 9.90 11.64 35.31
CA THR A 20 10.85 12.70 34.97
C THR A 20 11.48 12.39 33.63
N LEU A 21 11.40 13.33 32.70
CA LEU A 21 12.13 13.33 31.43
C LEU A 21 13.64 13.29 31.75
N SER A 22 14.20 12.08 31.85
CA SER A 22 15.63 11.90 31.82
C SER A 22 16.08 12.02 30.37
N GLU A 23 17.15 12.80 30.17
CA GLU A 23 17.86 12.98 28.91
C GLU A 23 17.95 11.65 28.13
N LYS A 24 17.11 11.48 27.10
CA LYS A 24 17.26 10.38 26.14
C LYS A 24 18.53 10.68 25.32
N LYS A 25 19.62 10.02 25.67
CA LYS A 25 20.75 9.86 24.76
C LYS A 25 20.19 9.29 23.46
N GLN A 26 20.46 10.01 22.39
CA GLN A 26 20.13 9.60 21.03
C GLN A 26 20.75 8.22 20.76
N THR A 27 19.93 7.19 20.79
CA THR A 27 20.29 5.88 20.29
C THR A 27 20.16 5.93 18.77
N ALA A 28 21.17 5.45 18.06
CA ALA A 28 21.08 5.27 16.62
C ALA A 28 19.80 4.50 16.28
N MET A 29 19.10 4.95 15.24
CA MET A 29 17.84 4.35 14.80
C MET A 29 18.04 2.85 14.57
N ASN A 30 17.23 2.02 15.18
CA ASN A 30 17.43 0.60 15.21
C ASN A 30 16.12 -0.16 14.92
N ILE A 31 15.98 -0.70 13.71
CA ILE A 31 14.90 -1.61 13.34
C ILE A 31 15.17 -3.08 13.75
N SER A 32 16.20 -3.35 14.55
CA SER A 32 16.57 -4.72 14.98
C SER A 32 15.49 -5.46 15.77
N ASN A 33 14.40 -4.77 16.15
CA ASN A 33 13.25 -5.39 16.79
C ASN A 33 12.30 -6.09 15.79
N ILE A 34 12.57 -6.00 14.47
CA ILE A 34 11.78 -6.66 13.44
C ILE A 34 12.52 -7.91 12.99
N ASP A 35 11.94 -9.09 13.25
CA ASP A 35 12.47 -10.35 12.73
C ASP A 35 12.07 -10.54 11.26
N LEU A 36 12.96 -10.19 10.34
CA LEU A 36 12.80 -10.35 8.91
C LEU A 36 13.13 -11.78 8.41
N SER A 37 13.45 -12.71 9.31
CA SER A 37 13.82 -14.10 8.97
C SER A 37 12.64 -15.07 8.85
N THR A 38 11.40 -14.60 8.93
CA THR A 38 10.19 -15.42 9.13
C THR A 38 9.70 -16.19 7.92
N TYR A 39 10.29 -16.04 6.72
CA TYR A 39 9.87 -16.79 5.54
C TYR A 39 10.65 -18.11 5.39
N PRO A 40 10.19 -19.21 6.04
CA PRO A 40 10.90 -20.47 6.03
C PRO A 40 10.87 -21.10 4.64
N ASN A 41 11.97 -21.83 4.30
CA ASN A 41 12.14 -22.54 3.04
C ASN A 41 11.98 -21.66 1.79
N SER A 42 12.27 -20.37 1.93
CA SER A 42 12.22 -19.38 0.86
C SER A 42 13.61 -18.81 0.56
N GLU A 43 13.78 -18.34 -0.66
CA GLU A 43 14.98 -17.63 -1.08
C GLU A 43 14.60 -16.45 -1.99
N LYS A 44 15.38 -15.36 -1.89
CA LYS A 44 15.31 -14.27 -2.86
C LYS A 44 15.96 -14.74 -4.16
N ILE A 45 15.26 -14.56 -5.26
CA ILE A 45 15.78 -14.76 -6.61
C ILE A 45 15.68 -13.46 -7.39
N HIS A 46 16.52 -13.31 -8.42
CA HIS A 46 16.42 -12.20 -9.35
C HIS A 46 16.22 -12.74 -10.77
N VAL A 47 15.19 -12.23 -11.45
CA VAL A 47 14.97 -12.48 -12.87
C VAL A 47 15.57 -11.33 -13.66
N GLU A 48 16.47 -11.65 -14.59
CA GLU A 48 17.13 -10.63 -15.41
C GLU A 48 16.23 -10.20 -16.57
N GLY A 49 16.24 -8.89 -16.88
CA GLY A 49 15.61 -8.31 -18.07
C GLY A 49 16.53 -8.34 -19.30
N SER A 50 16.15 -7.55 -20.30
CA SER A 50 16.95 -7.36 -21.52
C SER A 50 18.32 -6.70 -21.25
N ARG A 51 18.44 -6.03 -20.14
CA ARG A 51 19.65 -5.36 -19.64
C ARG A 51 20.05 -5.98 -18.29
N ARG A 52 21.36 -6.08 -18.02
CA ARG A 52 21.88 -6.65 -16.76
C ARG A 52 21.52 -5.85 -15.51
N ASP A 53 21.19 -4.56 -15.65
CA ASP A 53 20.78 -3.69 -14.55
C ASP A 53 19.27 -3.72 -14.32
N ILE A 54 18.49 -4.44 -15.14
CA ILE A 54 17.09 -4.76 -14.86
C ILE A 54 17.06 -6.14 -14.18
N ARG A 55 16.97 -6.14 -12.85
CA ARG A 55 16.98 -7.34 -12.02
C ARG A 55 15.78 -7.34 -11.10
N VAL A 56 14.79 -8.14 -11.41
CA VAL A 56 13.52 -8.16 -10.69
C VAL A 56 13.58 -9.16 -9.54
N GLY A 57 13.52 -8.64 -8.31
CA GLY A 57 13.49 -9.45 -7.10
C GLY A 57 12.15 -10.17 -6.92
N MET A 58 12.21 -11.47 -6.64
CA MET A 58 11.05 -12.32 -6.35
C MET A 58 11.38 -13.27 -5.21
N ARG A 59 10.36 -13.82 -4.57
CA ARG A 59 10.53 -14.83 -3.53
C ARG A 59 10.20 -16.21 -4.08
N ARG A 60 11.13 -17.14 -4.06
CA ARG A 60 10.94 -18.54 -4.45
C ARG A 60 10.78 -19.41 -3.21
N VAL A 61 9.60 -20.05 -3.06
CA VAL A 61 9.28 -20.99 -1.98
C VAL A 61 9.56 -22.40 -2.46
N LYS A 62 10.50 -23.09 -1.84
CA LYS A 62 10.82 -24.50 -2.11
C LYS A 62 9.78 -25.41 -1.46
N GLN A 63 9.50 -26.54 -2.06
CA GLN A 63 8.57 -27.54 -1.55
C GLN A 63 9.29 -28.85 -1.24
N TYR A 64 8.88 -29.52 -0.18
CA TYR A 64 9.33 -30.88 0.11
C TYR A 64 8.73 -31.87 -0.91
N PRO A 65 9.41 -33.00 -1.18
CA PRO A 65 8.90 -34.00 -2.14
C PRO A 65 7.60 -34.66 -1.63
N THR A 66 6.75 -35.08 -2.56
CA THR A 66 5.66 -36.00 -2.30
C THR A 66 6.24 -37.39 -2.06
N VAL A 67 5.86 -38.03 -0.97
CA VAL A 67 6.34 -39.37 -0.62
C VAL A 67 5.23 -40.37 -0.84
N LYS A 68 5.50 -41.40 -1.67
CA LYS A 68 4.61 -42.55 -1.87
C LYS A 68 5.29 -43.86 -1.48
N ILE A 69 4.48 -44.86 -1.11
CA ILE A 69 4.96 -46.24 -0.88
C ILE A 69 4.56 -47.06 -2.10
N GLU A 70 5.51 -47.48 -2.89
CA GLU A 70 5.33 -48.26 -4.10
C GLU A 70 6.09 -49.58 -3.98
N GLY A 71 5.36 -50.69 -4.08
CA GLY A 71 5.98 -52.01 -3.87
C GLY A 71 6.68 -52.18 -2.53
N GLY A 72 6.21 -51.50 -1.46
CA GLY A 72 6.81 -51.53 -0.13
C GLY A 72 8.06 -50.64 0.02
N LYS A 73 8.43 -49.86 -1.02
CA LYS A 73 9.57 -48.93 -0.98
C LYS A 73 9.06 -47.47 -0.95
N ARG A 74 9.79 -46.66 -0.19
CA ARG A 74 9.57 -45.20 -0.18
C ARG A 74 10.12 -44.59 -1.47
N VAL A 75 9.25 -43.94 -2.26
CA VAL A 75 9.61 -43.21 -3.48
C VAL A 75 9.28 -41.74 -3.27
N GLU A 76 10.21 -40.87 -3.67
CA GLU A 76 10.08 -39.41 -3.52
C GLU A 76 9.91 -38.75 -4.89
N TYR A 77 8.86 -37.96 -5.03
CA TYR A 77 8.56 -37.18 -6.22
C TYR A 77 8.76 -35.69 -5.93
N PRO A 78 9.64 -35.00 -6.68
CA PRO A 78 9.87 -33.58 -6.45
C PRO A 78 8.64 -32.74 -6.75
N ASN A 79 8.39 -31.71 -5.96
CA ASN A 79 7.40 -30.68 -6.22
C ASN A 79 8.09 -29.40 -6.73
N ALA A 80 7.51 -28.79 -7.76
CA ALA A 80 8.03 -27.54 -8.31
C ALA A 80 7.97 -26.42 -7.25
N PRO A 81 8.98 -25.54 -7.19
CA PRO A 81 8.91 -24.36 -6.32
C PRO A 81 7.82 -23.40 -6.80
N VAL A 82 7.34 -22.54 -5.90
CA VAL A 82 6.39 -21.47 -6.21
C VAL A 82 7.10 -20.14 -6.13
N VAL A 83 7.05 -19.35 -7.20
CA VAL A 83 7.58 -17.98 -7.23
C VAL A 83 6.46 -17.02 -6.85
N LEU A 84 6.76 -16.10 -5.95
CA LEU A 84 5.81 -15.15 -5.41
C LEU A 84 6.26 -13.72 -5.66
N TYR A 85 5.29 -12.84 -5.85
CA TYR A 85 5.49 -11.40 -5.87
C TYR A 85 6.12 -10.96 -4.53
N ASP A 86 7.16 -10.17 -4.59
CA ASP A 86 7.94 -9.78 -3.42
C ASP A 86 8.08 -8.26 -3.34
N THR A 87 7.62 -7.69 -2.25
CA THR A 87 7.63 -6.25 -1.98
C THR A 87 8.70 -5.86 -0.96
N SER A 88 9.43 -6.85 -0.43
CA SER A 88 10.42 -6.62 0.63
C SER A 88 11.71 -5.93 0.15
N GLY A 89 11.88 -5.76 -1.16
CA GLY A 89 13.08 -5.14 -1.71
C GLY A 89 14.38 -5.79 -1.20
N ALA A 90 15.35 -4.98 -0.84
CA ALA A 90 16.64 -5.44 -0.36
C ALA A 90 16.60 -6.07 1.05
N TYR A 91 15.53 -5.91 1.82
CA TYR A 91 15.44 -6.41 3.20
C TYR A 91 15.55 -7.94 3.33
N THR A 92 15.15 -8.67 2.30
CA THR A 92 15.23 -10.14 2.27
C THR A 92 16.31 -10.66 1.31
N ASP A 93 17.18 -9.78 0.79
CA ASP A 93 18.29 -10.16 -0.07
C ASP A 93 19.55 -10.43 0.77
N PRO A 94 20.02 -11.69 0.87
CA PRO A 94 21.18 -12.02 1.69
C PRO A 94 22.52 -11.44 1.15
N SER A 95 22.51 -10.92 -0.08
CA SER A 95 23.69 -10.27 -0.67
C SER A 95 23.82 -8.80 -0.29
N VAL A 96 22.79 -8.21 0.33
CA VAL A 96 22.74 -6.78 0.69
C VAL A 96 22.81 -6.65 2.21
N THR A 97 23.70 -5.79 2.68
CA THR A 97 23.73 -5.35 4.08
C THR A 97 22.96 -4.06 4.22
N ILE A 98 21.89 -4.07 5.00
CA ILE A 98 21.05 -2.91 5.23
C ILE A 98 21.64 -2.03 6.35
N ASP A 99 21.75 -0.73 6.04
CA ASP A 99 22.01 0.31 7.03
C ASP A 99 20.94 1.41 6.83
N ILE A 100 19.95 1.44 7.70
CA ILE A 100 18.82 2.39 7.61
C ILE A 100 19.26 3.86 7.64
N ASN A 101 20.46 4.16 8.18
CA ASN A 101 21.02 5.50 8.19
C ASN A 101 21.63 5.91 6.83
N ARG A 102 21.79 4.98 5.92
CA ARG A 102 22.26 5.20 4.54
C ARG A 102 21.14 5.09 3.52
N GLY A 103 20.02 4.47 3.92
CA GLY A 103 18.93 4.12 3.02
C GLY A 103 19.19 2.83 2.22
N LEU A 104 18.22 2.51 1.39
CA LEU A 104 18.27 1.33 0.52
C LEU A 104 19.20 1.55 -0.68
N PRO A 105 19.67 0.45 -1.30
CA PRO A 105 20.38 0.53 -2.58
C PRO A 105 19.52 1.18 -3.67
N ASP A 106 20.18 1.97 -4.50
CA ASP A 106 19.59 2.60 -5.67
C ASP A 106 19.28 1.56 -6.77
N VAL A 107 18.08 1.61 -7.31
CA VAL A 107 17.61 0.73 -8.39
C VAL A 107 17.54 1.48 -9.72
N ARG A 108 17.10 2.76 -9.73
CA ARG A 108 16.63 3.46 -10.93
C ARG A 108 17.47 4.66 -11.39
N SER A 109 18.41 5.17 -10.59
CA SER A 109 19.17 6.40 -10.93
C SER A 109 19.82 6.31 -12.29
N LYS A 110 20.44 5.19 -12.63
CA LYS A 110 21.08 4.98 -13.92
C LYS A 110 20.07 5.11 -15.08
N TRP A 111 18.88 4.53 -14.94
CA TRP A 111 17.84 4.59 -15.96
C TRP A 111 17.32 6.03 -16.16
N ILE A 112 17.16 6.76 -15.05
CA ILE A 112 16.75 8.17 -15.04
C ILE A 112 17.82 9.04 -15.72
N GLU A 113 19.10 8.83 -15.42
CA GLU A 113 20.20 9.59 -16.00
C GLU A 113 20.38 9.34 -17.49
N GLU A 114 20.26 8.10 -17.94
CA GLU A 114 20.39 7.71 -19.35
C GLU A 114 19.34 8.35 -20.25
N ARG A 115 18.15 8.69 -19.72
CA ARG A 115 17.12 9.43 -20.46
C ARG A 115 17.56 10.86 -20.84
N GLY A 116 18.46 11.45 -20.05
CA GLY A 116 19.11 12.72 -20.38
C GLY A 116 18.22 13.95 -20.37
N ASP A 117 17.02 13.86 -19.80
CA ASP A 117 15.98 14.90 -19.77
C ASP A 117 15.79 15.56 -18.40
N THR A 118 16.59 15.19 -17.42
CA THR A 118 16.60 15.73 -16.05
C THR A 118 17.87 16.50 -15.75
N VAL A 119 17.82 17.32 -14.70
CA VAL A 119 18.99 18.01 -14.12
C VAL A 119 18.98 17.80 -12.60
N THR A 120 20.16 17.68 -12.01
CA THR A 120 20.33 17.65 -10.54
C THR A 120 20.40 19.09 -10.03
N LEU A 121 19.60 19.41 -9.03
CA LEU A 121 19.60 20.70 -8.34
C LEU A 121 20.75 20.76 -7.32
N ASP A 122 21.20 21.97 -6.98
CA ASP A 122 22.26 22.15 -5.96
C ASP A 122 21.74 21.81 -4.56
N ALA A 123 20.47 22.12 -4.28
CA ALA A 123 19.76 21.83 -3.04
C ALA A 123 18.25 21.84 -3.27
N ILE A 124 17.48 21.47 -2.26
CA ILE A 124 16.01 21.61 -2.26
C ILE A 124 15.61 23.06 -2.52
N THR A 125 14.58 23.28 -3.35
CA THR A 125 14.16 24.61 -3.79
C THR A 125 12.98 25.17 -3.00
N SER A 126 12.17 24.32 -2.33
CA SER A 126 11.07 24.78 -1.50
C SER A 126 11.57 25.69 -0.36
N GLU A 127 10.81 26.72 -0.03
CA GLU A 127 11.16 27.65 1.05
C GLU A 127 11.17 26.98 2.41
N TYR A 128 10.15 26.16 2.67
CA TYR A 128 10.05 25.40 3.90
C TYR A 128 11.17 24.38 4.04
N GLY A 129 11.47 23.59 3.00
CA GLY A 129 12.57 22.64 3.01
C GLY A 129 13.92 23.28 3.27
N ARG A 130 14.19 24.45 2.66
CA ARG A 130 15.41 25.24 2.96
C ARG A 130 15.47 25.72 4.40
N ALA A 131 14.34 26.17 4.95
CA ALA A 131 14.27 26.57 6.34
C ALA A 131 14.55 25.40 7.29
N ARG A 132 13.98 24.21 7.01
CA ARG A 132 14.25 22.98 7.77
C ARG A 132 15.73 22.60 7.70
N LEU A 133 16.36 22.66 6.52
CA LEU A 133 17.79 22.37 6.37
C LEU A 133 18.70 23.36 7.11
N ALA A 134 18.30 24.63 7.24
CA ALA A 134 19.05 25.64 7.95
C ALA A 134 18.94 25.54 9.48
N ASP A 135 17.90 24.87 9.99
CA ASP A 135 17.66 24.74 11.43
C ASP A 135 18.54 23.63 12.03
N ARG A 136 19.58 24.04 12.74
CA ARG A 136 20.53 23.17 13.42
C ARG A 136 19.93 22.34 14.57
N SER A 137 18.79 22.74 15.12
CA SER A 137 18.12 21.98 16.18
C SER A 137 17.58 20.64 15.68
N LEU A 138 17.40 20.52 14.35
CA LEU A 138 16.89 19.33 13.68
C LEU A 138 17.99 18.35 13.23
N ASP A 139 19.27 18.71 13.37
CA ASP A 139 20.39 17.86 12.92
C ASP A 139 20.32 16.45 13.52
N ALA A 140 19.76 16.33 14.71
CA ALA A 140 19.64 15.06 15.43
C ALA A 140 18.59 14.08 14.86
N ILE A 141 17.60 14.59 14.14
CA ILE A 141 16.49 13.79 13.57
C ILE A 141 16.52 13.74 12.04
N ARG A 142 17.42 14.51 11.44
CA ARG A 142 17.57 14.59 9.99
C ARG A 142 18.19 13.30 9.43
N PHE A 143 17.74 12.87 8.25
CA PHE A 143 18.39 11.77 7.56
C PHE A 143 19.83 12.15 7.19
N PRO A 144 20.83 11.28 7.51
CA PRO A 144 22.24 11.69 7.44
C PRO A 144 22.77 11.93 6.03
N SER A 145 22.21 11.24 5.02
CA SER A 145 22.73 11.19 3.65
C SER A 145 21.68 11.65 2.64
N LEU A 146 21.26 12.93 2.74
CA LEU A 146 20.26 13.49 1.82
C LEU A 146 20.79 13.52 0.38
N PRO A 147 20.08 12.93 -0.59
CA PRO A 147 20.42 13.08 -2.00
C PRO A 147 20.13 14.53 -2.46
N ARG A 148 20.85 14.97 -3.51
CA ARG A 148 20.50 16.22 -4.17
C ARG A 148 19.27 15.96 -5.06
N PRO A 149 18.23 16.81 -4.99
CA PRO A 149 17.04 16.64 -5.79
C PRO A 149 17.32 16.72 -7.30
N ARG A 150 16.49 16.05 -8.06
CA ARG A 150 16.49 16.07 -9.52
C ARG A 150 15.15 16.59 -10.04
N VAL A 151 15.15 17.30 -11.15
CA VAL A 151 13.94 17.81 -11.80
C VAL A 151 14.07 17.68 -13.32
N GLY A 152 12.95 17.60 -14.02
CA GLY A 152 12.91 17.68 -15.48
C GLY A 152 13.57 18.96 -16.02
N LYS A 153 14.29 18.88 -17.13
CA LYS A 153 14.82 20.06 -17.81
C LYS A 153 13.68 21.02 -18.19
N PRO A 154 13.92 22.34 -18.26
CA PRO A 154 12.88 23.29 -18.63
C PRO A 154 12.11 22.88 -19.89
N GLY A 155 10.78 22.81 -19.77
CA GLY A 155 9.88 22.42 -20.85
C GLY A 155 9.87 20.91 -21.17
N ARG A 156 10.47 20.06 -20.34
CA ARG A 156 10.43 18.61 -20.48
C ARG A 156 9.50 18.00 -19.43
N ARG A 157 8.68 17.05 -19.87
CA ARG A 157 7.92 16.14 -19.03
C ARG A 157 8.72 14.83 -18.89
N VAL A 158 8.74 14.24 -17.72
CA VAL A 158 9.57 13.07 -17.40
C VAL A 158 8.74 11.89 -16.86
N THR A 159 7.43 11.90 -17.11
CA THR A 159 6.50 10.90 -16.60
C THR A 159 6.50 9.62 -17.43
N GLN A 160 6.19 8.49 -16.82
CA GLN A 160 6.02 7.22 -17.53
C GLN A 160 4.93 7.32 -18.62
N MET A 161 3.86 8.09 -18.39
CA MET A 161 2.83 8.33 -19.41
C MET A 161 3.38 9.11 -20.61
N HIS A 162 4.23 10.10 -20.38
CA HIS A 162 4.88 10.86 -21.46
C HIS A 162 5.70 9.94 -22.37
N TYR A 163 6.55 9.09 -21.79
CA TYR A 163 7.34 8.13 -22.56
C TYR A 163 6.45 7.11 -23.26
N ALA A 164 5.44 6.57 -22.58
CA ALA A 164 4.51 5.61 -23.15
C ALA A 164 3.79 6.15 -24.39
N ARG A 165 3.33 7.40 -24.36
CA ARG A 165 2.67 8.09 -25.47
C ARG A 165 3.60 8.38 -26.63
N GLN A 166 4.89 8.52 -26.36
CA GLN A 166 5.92 8.62 -27.41
C GLN A 166 6.33 7.26 -27.99
N GLY A 167 5.75 6.16 -27.54
CA GLY A 167 6.10 4.82 -27.98
C GLY A 167 7.36 4.25 -27.32
N VAL A 168 7.89 4.92 -26.28
CA VAL A 168 9.09 4.50 -25.57
C VAL A 168 8.71 3.49 -24.49
N ILE A 169 9.40 2.34 -24.48
CA ILE A 169 9.36 1.37 -23.40
C ILE A 169 10.52 1.69 -22.46
N THR A 170 10.20 2.06 -21.22
CA THR A 170 11.20 2.38 -20.19
C THR A 170 11.68 1.11 -19.49
N PRO A 171 12.85 1.14 -18.82
CA PRO A 171 13.28 0.03 -17.97
C PRO A 171 12.27 -0.30 -16.87
N GLU A 172 11.56 0.70 -16.35
CA GLU A 172 10.49 0.52 -15.37
C GLU A 172 9.33 -0.32 -15.94
N MET A 173 8.93 -0.11 -17.18
CA MET A 173 7.88 -0.90 -17.85
C MET A 173 8.31 -2.36 -18.08
N GLU A 174 9.56 -2.59 -18.45
CA GLU A 174 10.11 -3.95 -18.57
C GLU A 174 10.20 -4.64 -17.21
N TYR A 175 10.68 -3.95 -16.18
CA TYR A 175 10.73 -4.45 -14.81
C TYR A 175 9.35 -4.94 -14.35
N VAL A 176 8.33 -4.11 -14.55
CA VAL A 176 6.94 -4.44 -14.22
C VAL A 176 6.44 -5.67 -14.99
N ALA A 177 6.70 -5.75 -16.30
CA ALA A 177 6.28 -6.89 -17.11
C ALA A 177 6.86 -8.20 -16.59
N ILE A 178 8.15 -8.21 -16.21
CA ILE A 178 8.79 -9.39 -15.61
C ILE A 178 8.15 -9.73 -14.26
N ARG A 179 7.93 -8.71 -13.42
CA ARG A 179 7.38 -8.87 -12.07
C ARG A 179 5.97 -9.45 -12.06
N GLU A 180 5.09 -8.98 -12.94
CA GLU A 180 3.71 -9.45 -13.05
C GLU A 180 3.60 -10.90 -13.56
N ASN A 181 4.52 -11.36 -14.38
CA ASN A 181 4.52 -12.73 -14.89
C ASN A 181 5.08 -13.78 -13.89
N LEU A 182 5.72 -13.39 -12.79
CA LEU A 182 6.20 -14.27 -11.70
C LEU A 182 7.02 -15.49 -12.18
N ASN A 183 7.71 -15.39 -13.31
CA ASN A 183 8.42 -16.53 -13.95
C ASN A 183 7.51 -17.75 -14.24
N ASN A 184 6.22 -17.52 -14.41
CA ASN A 184 5.21 -18.57 -14.61
C ASN A 184 5.40 -19.39 -15.90
N ALA A 185 6.21 -18.91 -16.84
CA ALA A 185 6.57 -19.65 -18.06
C ALA A 185 7.24 -21.00 -17.75
N GLU A 186 8.01 -21.10 -16.66
CA GLU A 186 8.59 -22.37 -16.18
C GLU A 186 7.51 -23.41 -15.78
N LEU A 187 6.30 -22.93 -15.45
CA LEU A 187 5.14 -23.75 -15.12
C LEU A 187 4.21 -23.99 -16.33
N GLY A 188 4.64 -23.57 -17.53
CA GLY A 188 3.83 -23.66 -18.75
C GLY A 188 2.68 -22.64 -18.85
N ILE A 189 2.68 -21.59 -18.02
CA ILE A 189 1.72 -20.50 -18.09
C ILE A 189 2.28 -19.46 -19.07
N PRO A 190 1.55 -19.13 -20.15
CA PRO A 190 2.04 -18.16 -21.12
C PRO A 190 2.30 -16.78 -20.50
N THR A 191 3.34 -16.09 -20.98
CA THR A 191 3.56 -14.67 -20.68
C THR A 191 2.35 -13.87 -21.16
N HIS A 192 1.72 -13.12 -20.26
CA HIS A 192 0.52 -12.34 -20.55
C HIS A 192 0.73 -10.84 -20.40
N VAL A 193 1.75 -10.42 -19.64
CA VAL A 193 2.16 -9.02 -19.50
C VAL A 193 3.48 -8.84 -20.24
N THR A 194 3.46 -8.10 -21.36
CA THR A 194 4.68 -7.71 -22.09
C THR A 194 5.02 -6.25 -21.81
N PRO A 195 6.27 -5.81 -22.03
CA PRO A 195 6.62 -4.38 -21.92
C PRO A 195 5.77 -3.47 -22.81
N GLU A 196 5.40 -3.97 -24.02
CA GLU A 196 4.51 -3.27 -24.94
C GLU A 196 3.10 -3.13 -24.36
N PHE A 197 2.56 -4.18 -23.78
CA PHE A 197 1.26 -4.15 -23.12
C PHE A 197 1.25 -3.14 -21.95
N VAL A 198 2.30 -3.14 -21.12
CA VAL A 198 2.46 -2.16 -20.03
C VAL A 198 2.47 -0.74 -20.60
N ARG A 199 3.26 -0.48 -21.65
CA ARG A 199 3.31 0.81 -22.33
C ARG A 199 1.93 1.24 -22.85
N GLU A 200 1.20 0.33 -23.50
CA GLU A 200 -0.13 0.61 -24.06
C GLU A 200 -1.16 0.96 -22.99
N GLU A 201 -1.18 0.24 -21.89
CA GLU A 201 -2.08 0.52 -20.75
C GLU A 201 -1.77 1.88 -20.10
N ILE A 202 -0.48 2.23 -19.94
CA ILE A 202 -0.07 3.54 -19.42
C ILE A 202 -0.41 4.66 -20.41
N ALA A 203 -0.11 4.50 -21.69
CA ALA A 203 -0.41 5.49 -22.71
C ALA A 203 -1.90 5.82 -22.82
N ALA A 204 -2.74 4.81 -22.59
CA ALA A 204 -4.20 4.92 -22.58
C ALA A 204 -4.78 5.45 -21.24
N GLY A 205 -3.96 5.60 -20.19
CA GLY A 205 -4.40 6.02 -18.86
C GLY A 205 -5.04 4.93 -18.01
N ARG A 206 -5.05 3.65 -18.47
CA ARG A 206 -5.65 2.52 -17.75
C ARG A 206 -4.72 1.86 -16.72
N ALA A 207 -3.47 2.32 -16.66
CA ALA A 207 -2.49 1.89 -15.66
C ALA A 207 -1.50 3.01 -15.36
N LEU A 208 -0.84 2.93 -14.21
CA LEU A 208 0.24 3.83 -13.82
C LEU A 208 1.37 3.10 -13.12
N ILE A 209 2.59 3.62 -13.28
CA ILE A 209 3.77 3.26 -12.51
C ILE A 209 4.15 4.49 -11.68
N PRO A 210 3.86 4.54 -10.36
CA PRO A 210 4.32 5.62 -9.51
C PRO A 210 5.85 5.52 -9.37
N ALA A 211 6.59 6.52 -9.83
CA ALA A 211 8.03 6.39 -10.01
C ALA A 211 8.77 7.74 -9.98
N ASN A 212 8.60 8.52 -8.89
CA ASN A 212 9.30 9.79 -8.73
C ASN A 212 10.80 9.63 -9.01
N ILE A 213 11.36 10.54 -9.82
CA ILE A 213 12.79 10.54 -10.14
C ILE A 213 13.70 10.80 -8.93
N ASN A 214 13.14 11.23 -7.80
CA ASN A 214 13.84 11.44 -6.52
C ASN A 214 13.64 10.30 -5.50
N HIS A 215 13.01 9.19 -5.92
CA HIS A 215 12.91 7.97 -5.14
C HIS A 215 13.50 6.77 -5.92
N PRO A 216 14.79 6.82 -6.26
CA PRO A 216 15.41 5.78 -7.08
C PRO A 216 15.55 4.44 -6.38
N GLU A 217 15.36 4.37 -5.06
CA GLU A 217 15.38 3.16 -4.25
C GLU A 217 14.14 2.29 -4.46
N ALA A 218 13.02 2.88 -4.90
CA ALA A 218 11.78 2.15 -5.13
C ALA A 218 11.88 1.20 -6.33
N GLU A 219 11.48 -0.04 -6.11
CA GLU A 219 11.30 -1.03 -7.17
C GLU A 219 10.02 -0.74 -7.97
N PRO A 220 10.07 -0.69 -9.31
CA PRO A 220 8.89 -0.43 -10.11
C PRO A 220 7.76 -1.41 -9.88
N MET A 221 6.53 -0.88 -9.78
CA MET A 221 5.29 -1.63 -9.72
C MET A 221 4.20 -0.93 -10.53
N ILE A 222 3.13 -1.64 -10.86
CA ILE A 222 2.04 -1.11 -11.66
C ILE A 222 0.71 -1.21 -10.92
N ILE A 223 -0.12 -0.19 -11.09
CA ILE A 223 -1.50 -0.14 -10.61
C ILE A 223 -2.40 -0.05 -11.85
N GLY A 224 -3.24 -1.06 -12.07
CA GLY A 224 -4.14 -1.11 -13.22
C GLY A 224 -5.04 -2.33 -13.18
N ARG A 225 -6.27 -2.20 -13.70
CA ARG A 225 -7.29 -3.29 -13.61
C ARG A 225 -6.90 -4.57 -14.34
N ASN A 226 -6.04 -4.46 -15.37
CA ASN A 226 -5.57 -5.59 -16.17
C ASN A 226 -4.33 -6.28 -15.60
N PHE A 227 -3.91 -5.88 -14.40
CA PHE A 227 -2.80 -6.44 -13.63
C PHE A 227 -3.31 -7.09 -12.34
N SER A 228 -2.41 -7.71 -11.58
CA SER A 228 -2.76 -8.22 -10.25
C SER A 228 -3.22 -7.08 -9.33
N VAL A 229 -4.22 -7.35 -8.48
CA VAL A 229 -4.73 -6.36 -7.53
C VAL A 229 -3.66 -6.02 -6.50
N LYS A 230 -3.38 -4.73 -6.35
CA LYS A 230 -2.40 -4.21 -5.40
C LYS A 230 -3.05 -3.79 -4.08
N ILE A 231 -2.24 -3.70 -3.04
CA ILE A 231 -2.68 -3.13 -1.77
C ILE A 231 -1.80 -1.94 -1.38
N ASN A 232 -2.45 -0.90 -0.85
CA ASN A 232 -1.78 0.21 -0.20
C ASN A 232 -1.87 0.07 1.31
N THR A 233 -0.80 0.44 2.01
CA THR A 233 -0.76 0.49 3.47
C THR A 233 -0.60 1.92 3.95
N ASN A 234 -1.39 2.31 4.97
CA ASN A 234 -1.33 3.62 5.57
C ASN A 234 -0.54 3.56 6.88
N ILE A 235 0.44 4.43 7.01
CA ILE A 235 1.15 4.70 8.26
C ILE A 235 1.14 6.21 8.51
N GLY A 236 1.72 6.64 9.59
CA GLY A 236 1.89 8.06 9.89
C GLY A 236 1.77 8.34 11.38
N ASN A 237 2.54 9.31 11.85
CA ASN A 237 2.49 9.80 13.21
C ASN A 237 1.31 10.75 13.43
N SER A 238 0.97 10.98 14.67
CA SER A 238 0.06 12.05 15.09
C SER A 238 0.69 12.87 16.21
N ALA A 239 0.11 14.03 16.52
CA ALA A 239 0.56 14.87 17.62
C ALA A 239 0.58 14.16 19.00
N LEU A 240 -0.08 13.01 19.11
CA LEU A 240 -0.23 12.25 20.36
C LEU A 240 0.58 10.95 20.40
N SER A 241 1.04 10.45 19.26
CA SER A 241 1.60 9.09 19.20
C SER A 241 2.52 8.91 18.00
N SER A 242 3.52 8.02 18.19
CA SER A 242 4.50 7.57 17.23
C SER A 242 5.62 8.57 16.91
N GLY A 243 6.81 8.05 16.67
CA GLY A 243 8.01 8.80 16.29
C GLY A 243 8.59 8.27 14.98
N ILE A 244 9.66 8.92 14.50
CA ILE A 244 10.32 8.58 13.23
C ILE A 244 10.72 7.09 13.18
N GLU A 245 11.35 6.56 14.24
CA GLU A 245 11.78 5.15 14.30
C GLU A 245 10.61 4.18 14.15
N GLU A 246 9.49 4.47 14.79
CA GLU A 246 8.30 3.62 14.74
C GLU A 246 7.67 3.64 13.35
N GLU A 247 7.61 4.81 12.70
CA GLU A 247 7.06 4.92 11.34
C GLU A 247 7.94 4.23 10.30
N VAL A 248 9.27 4.35 10.40
CA VAL A 248 10.21 3.60 9.55
C VAL A 248 10.05 2.08 9.79
N ALA A 249 9.92 1.65 11.03
CA ALA A 249 9.69 0.24 11.35
C ALA A 249 8.37 -0.27 10.75
N LYS A 250 7.29 0.50 10.82
CA LYS A 250 6.00 0.16 10.19
C LYS A 250 6.11 0.09 8.66
N ALA A 251 6.86 1.02 8.04
CA ALA A 251 7.10 1.03 6.60
C ALA A 251 7.80 -0.25 6.15
N VAL A 252 8.92 -0.59 6.78
CA VAL A 252 9.68 -1.83 6.49
C VAL A 252 8.82 -3.07 6.71
N TRP A 253 8.07 -3.11 7.82
CA TRP A 253 7.20 -4.22 8.19
C TRP A 253 6.07 -4.42 7.18
N SER A 254 5.46 -3.33 6.71
CA SER A 254 4.45 -3.35 5.65
C SER A 254 5.00 -3.98 4.37
N CYS A 255 6.16 -3.50 3.89
CA CYS A 255 6.79 -4.03 2.69
C CYS A 255 7.15 -5.51 2.84
N TYR A 256 7.65 -5.91 4.01
CA TYR A 256 7.99 -7.29 4.30
C TYR A 256 6.77 -8.22 4.20
N TRP A 257 5.60 -7.81 4.68
CA TRP A 257 4.37 -8.62 4.66
C TRP A 257 3.58 -8.53 3.35
N GLY A 258 3.95 -7.67 2.43
CA GLY A 258 3.37 -7.65 1.09
C GLY A 258 2.62 -6.36 0.71
N GLY A 259 2.81 -5.25 1.44
CA GLY A 259 2.33 -3.94 1.04
C GLY A 259 2.96 -3.53 -0.30
N ASP A 260 2.14 -3.27 -1.31
CA ASP A 260 2.61 -2.95 -2.67
C ASP A 260 2.93 -1.45 -2.81
N THR A 261 2.27 -0.61 -2.03
CA THR A 261 2.54 0.82 -1.84
C THR A 261 2.38 1.21 -0.39
N LEU A 262 2.91 2.35 -0.02
CA LEU A 262 2.82 2.92 1.31
C LEU A 262 2.31 4.36 1.22
N MET A 263 1.38 4.77 2.11
CA MET A 263 1.05 6.17 2.31
C MET A 263 1.51 6.64 3.68
N ASP A 264 2.28 7.72 3.70
CA ASP A 264 2.59 8.49 4.91
C ASP A 264 1.51 9.55 5.15
N LEU A 265 0.66 9.28 6.11
CA LEU A 265 -0.45 10.15 6.53
C LEU A 265 -0.11 10.96 7.79
N SER A 266 1.17 11.21 8.05
CA SER A 266 1.65 11.94 9.22
C SER A 266 0.99 13.32 9.35
N THR A 267 0.54 13.62 10.57
CA THR A 267 -0.07 14.89 10.96
C THR A 267 0.55 15.48 12.25
N GLY A 268 1.54 14.81 12.81
CA GLY A 268 2.28 15.23 14.00
C GLY A 268 3.46 16.13 13.69
N ASP A 269 4.41 16.20 14.64
CA ASP A 269 5.62 16.99 14.49
C ASP A 269 6.61 16.34 13.50
N ASN A 270 7.46 17.17 12.88
CA ASN A 270 8.59 16.73 12.03
C ASN A 270 8.17 15.87 10.82
N ILE A 271 7.04 16.21 10.19
CA ILE A 271 6.54 15.51 8.99
C ILE A 271 7.63 15.45 7.89
N HIS A 272 8.38 16.55 7.70
CA HIS A 272 9.46 16.64 6.71
C HIS A 272 10.52 15.55 6.91
N GLU A 273 11.05 15.46 8.13
CA GLU A 273 12.12 14.51 8.47
C GLU A 273 11.59 13.07 8.51
N THR A 274 10.40 12.86 9.07
CA THR A 274 9.74 11.53 9.10
C THR A 274 9.60 10.96 7.70
N ARG A 275 9.09 11.76 6.77
CA ARG A 275 8.91 11.35 5.36
C ARG A 275 10.24 11.04 4.68
N GLU A 276 11.28 11.85 4.90
CA GLU A 276 12.60 11.60 4.35
C GLU A 276 13.14 10.23 4.78
N TRP A 277 13.07 9.91 6.07
CA TRP A 277 13.47 8.61 6.59
C TRP A 277 12.66 7.46 6.00
N ILE A 278 11.35 7.64 5.84
CA ILE A 278 10.47 6.63 5.23
C ILE A 278 10.89 6.38 3.78
N ILE A 279 10.99 7.43 2.96
CA ILE A 279 11.29 7.30 1.52
C ILE A 279 12.64 6.62 1.31
N ARG A 280 13.70 7.05 2.00
CA ARG A 280 15.05 6.45 1.85
C ARG A 280 15.11 4.98 2.27
N ASN A 281 14.16 4.50 3.06
CA ASN A 281 14.11 3.13 3.57
C ASN A 281 12.92 2.30 3.03
N CYS A 282 12.22 2.80 2.02
CA CYS A 282 11.04 2.14 1.45
C CYS A 282 11.33 1.61 0.04
N PRO A 283 11.22 0.29 -0.21
CA PRO A 283 11.46 -0.29 -1.53
C PRO A 283 10.23 -0.23 -2.44
N VAL A 284 9.10 0.31 -1.98
CA VAL A 284 7.85 0.45 -2.73
C VAL A 284 7.47 1.91 -2.87
N PRO A 285 6.64 2.29 -3.84
CA PRO A 285 6.19 3.68 -3.98
C PRO A 285 5.54 4.22 -2.72
N VAL A 286 5.88 5.47 -2.38
CA VAL A 286 5.36 6.21 -1.22
C VAL A 286 4.43 7.31 -1.66
N GLY A 287 3.22 7.32 -1.12
CA GLY A 287 2.23 8.37 -1.32
C GLY A 287 2.04 9.26 -0.09
N THR A 288 1.48 10.45 -0.29
CA THR A 288 1.13 11.39 0.79
C THR A 288 -0.15 12.15 0.47
N VAL A 289 -0.64 12.90 1.46
CA VAL A 289 -1.73 13.87 1.31
C VAL A 289 -1.17 15.27 1.62
N PRO A 290 -0.66 16.01 0.64
CA PRO A 290 0.11 17.25 0.88
C PRO A 290 -0.63 18.32 1.69
N ILE A 291 -1.96 18.36 1.62
CA ILE A 291 -2.77 19.32 2.38
C ILE A 291 -2.61 19.15 3.90
N TYR A 292 -2.23 17.95 4.39
CA TYR A 292 -2.01 17.74 5.82
C TYR A 292 -0.79 18.52 6.31
N GLN A 293 0.32 18.44 5.58
CA GLN A 293 1.52 19.21 5.91
C GLN A 293 1.31 20.72 5.64
N ALA A 294 0.59 21.09 4.58
CA ALA A 294 0.25 22.49 4.34
C ALA A 294 -0.55 23.08 5.51
N LEU A 295 -1.47 22.29 6.08
CA LEU A 295 -2.24 22.70 7.27
C LEU A 295 -1.36 22.78 8.53
N GLU A 296 -0.41 21.87 8.69
CA GLU A 296 0.57 21.90 9.79
C GLU A 296 1.41 23.17 9.71
N LYS A 297 1.90 23.57 8.52
CA LYS A 297 2.68 24.80 8.29
C LYS A 297 1.95 26.08 8.76
N VAL A 298 0.63 26.07 8.80
CA VAL A 298 -0.21 27.16 9.29
C VAL A 298 -0.80 26.88 10.69
N ASN A 299 -0.19 25.97 11.45
CA ASN A 299 -0.61 25.60 12.81
C ASN A 299 -2.09 25.18 12.91
N GLY A 300 -2.59 24.44 11.92
CA GLY A 300 -3.95 23.92 11.86
C GLY A 300 -5.03 24.95 11.53
N LYS A 301 -4.67 26.17 11.13
CA LYS A 301 -5.65 27.23 10.80
C LYS A 301 -6.02 27.18 9.33
N VAL A 302 -7.15 26.56 9.00
CA VAL A 302 -7.63 26.43 7.63
C VAL A 302 -7.78 27.79 6.91
N ALA A 303 -8.13 28.85 7.65
CA ALA A 303 -8.24 30.22 7.11
C ALA A 303 -6.92 30.78 6.56
N ASP A 304 -5.78 30.31 7.08
CA ASP A 304 -4.46 30.80 6.70
C ASP A 304 -3.83 29.97 5.56
N LEU A 305 -4.49 28.91 5.10
CA LEU A 305 -4.05 28.13 3.93
C LEU A 305 -4.14 28.96 2.65
N THR A 306 -3.06 28.95 1.85
CA THR A 306 -3.02 29.62 0.55
C THR A 306 -2.47 28.67 -0.52
N TRP A 307 -2.68 29.03 -1.78
CA TRP A 307 -2.10 28.32 -2.91
C TRP A 307 -0.56 28.28 -2.82
N GLU A 308 0.08 29.37 -2.45
CA GLU A 308 1.54 29.48 -2.37
C GLU A 308 2.13 28.49 -1.36
N ILE A 309 1.51 28.38 -0.16
CA ILE A 309 1.93 27.41 0.86
C ILE A 309 1.75 25.98 0.34
N TYR A 310 0.63 25.71 -0.30
CA TYR A 310 0.36 24.39 -0.87
C TYR A 310 1.33 24.05 -2.01
N ARG A 311 1.56 25.01 -2.91
CA ARG A 311 2.52 24.89 -4.01
C ARG A 311 3.93 24.59 -3.51
N ASP A 312 4.42 25.32 -2.52
CA ASP A 312 5.72 25.07 -1.89
C ASP A 312 5.78 23.67 -1.27
N THR A 313 4.67 23.20 -0.67
CA THR A 313 4.57 21.86 -0.09
C THR A 313 4.64 20.78 -1.17
N LEU A 314 3.99 20.98 -2.34
CA LEU A 314 4.10 20.04 -3.45
C LEU A 314 5.54 19.92 -3.95
N ILE A 315 6.21 21.06 -4.18
CA ILE A 315 7.61 21.08 -4.65
C ILE A 315 8.52 20.39 -3.63
N GLU A 316 8.38 20.71 -2.34
CA GLU A 316 9.13 20.05 -1.26
C GLU A 316 9.00 18.53 -1.33
N GLN A 317 7.79 18.02 -1.41
CA GLN A 317 7.52 16.59 -1.41
C GLN A 317 7.95 15.89 -2.70
N CYS A 318 7.83 16.55 -3.85
CA CYS A 318 8.39 16.07 -5.11
C CYS A 318 9.90 15.91 -5.05
N GLU A 319 10.59 16.90 -4.47
CA GLU A 319 12.04 16.92 -4.32
C GLU A 319 12.56 15.92 -3.29
N GLN A 320 11.75 15.54 -2.30
CA GLN A 320 12.05 14.47 -1.36
C GLN A 320 11.85 13.07 -1.96
N GLY A 321 10.99 12.92 -2.98
CA GLY A 321 10.80 11.66 -3.68
C GLY A 321 9.45 10.99 -3.44
N VAL A 322 8.41 11.71 -3.03
CA VAL A 322 7.05 11.15 -2.95
C VAL A 322 6.57 10.76 -4.36
N ASP A 323 6.09 9.53 -4.52
CA ASP A 323 5.75 8.95 -5.82
C ASP A 323 4.34 9.28 -6.31
N TYR A 324 3.41 9.54 -5.39
CA TYR A 324 2.06 9.97 -5.73
C TYR A 324 1.41 10.80 -4.63
N PHE A 325 0.50 11.69 -5.02
CA PHE A 325 -0.21 12.57 -4.10
C PHE A 325 -1.72 12.32 -4.14
N THR A 326 -2.34 12.17 -2.98
CA THR A 326 -3.79 12.29 -2.85
C THR A 326 -4.17 13.77 -2.84
N ILE A 327 -4.93 14.20 -3.85
CA ILE A 327 -5.36 15.58 -4.06
C ILE A 327 -6.88 15.65 -4.19
N HIS A 328 -7.55 16.26 -3.21
CA HIS A 328 -9.01 16.41 -3.14
C HIS A 328 -9.52 17.56 -4.02
N ALA A 329 -9.08 17.60 -5.28
CA ALA A 329 -9.44 18.66 -6.22
C ALA A 329 -10.90 18.58 -6.71
N GLY A 330 -11.57 17.44 -6.54
CA GLY A 330 -12.99 17.26 -6.86
C GLY A 330 -13.94 17.90 -5.86
N VAL A 331 -13.45 18.27 -4.67
CA VAL A 331 -14.25 18.96 -3.65
C VAL A 331 -14.44 20.42 -4.05
N THR A 332 -15.67 20.79 -4.39
CA THR A 332 -16.07 22.13 -4.81
C THR A 332 -16.89 22.84 -3.72
N LYS A 333 -17.10 24.14 -3.90
CA LYS A 333 -17.89 24.96 -2.99
C LYS A 333 -19.30 24.41 -2.76
N ASP A 334 -19.91 23.82 -3.79
CA ASP A 334 -21.30 23.34 -3.73
C ASP A 334 -21.46 22.10 -2.82
N HIS A 335 -20.42 21.31 -2.62
CA HIS A 335 -20.47 20.12 -1.76
C HIS A 335 -20.82 20.43 -0.31
N ALA A 336 -20.48 21.62 0.20
CA ALA A 336 -20.79 22.02 1.56
C ALA A 336 -22.30 22.06 1.87
N GLU A 337 -23.15 22.31 0.86
CA GLU A 337 -24.61 22.27 1.01
C GLU A 337 -25.14 20.85 0.87
N ILE A 338 -24.66 20.09 -0.10
CA ILE A 338 -25.15 18.75 -0.43
C ILE A 338 -24.86 17.76 0.71
N VAL A 339 -23.70 17.87 1.34
CA VAL A 339 -23.27 16.97 2.43
C VAL A 339 -24.12 17.07 3.71
N LYS A 340 -24.88 18.14 3.88
CA LYS A 340 -25.74 18.35 5.06
C LYS A 340 -26.83 17.28 5.23
N GLY A 341 -27.20 16.60 4.15
CA GLY A 341 -28.20 15.52 4.19
C GLY A 341 -27.66 14.16 4.65
N ARG A 342 -26.35 14.02 4.79
CA ARG A 342 -25.70 12.76 5.16
C ARG A 342 -25.79 12.46 6.66
N LEU A 343 -25.88 11.17 6.99
CA LEU A 343 -25.84 10.70 8.36
C LEU A 343 -24.48 10.98 9.02
N THR A 344 -23.38 10.81 8.27
CA THR A 344 -22.00 10.97 8.76
C THR A 344 -21.30 12.23 8.22
N GLY A 345 -21.97 13.04 7.40
CA GLY A 345 -21.38 14.24 6.83
C GLY A 345 -20.20 13.94 5.91
N CYS A 346 -19.11 14.71 6.04
CA CYS A 346 -17.85 14.48 5.33
C CYS A 346 -16.82 13.82 6.26
N VAL A 347 -16.42 12.60 5.94
CA VAL A 347 -15.48 11.80 6.74
C VAL A 347 -14.05 11.85 6.20
N SER A 348 -13.84 12.39 5.01
CA SER A 348 -12.50 12.62 4.47
C SER A 348 -11.84 13.82 5.16
N ARG A 349 -10.65 13.62 5.73
CA ARG A 349 -9.88 14.73 6.34
C ARG A 349 -9.54 15.82 5.31
N GLY A 350 -9.03 15.44 4.14
CA GLY A 350 -8.70 16.39 3.09
C GLY A 350 -9.94 17.06 2.50
N GLY A 351 -11.02 16.31 2.29
CA GLY A 351 -12.30 16.85 1.82
C GLY A 351 -12.88 17.86 2.80
N SER A 352 -12.91 17.57 4.10
CA SER A 352 -13.43 18.48 5.13
C SER A 352 -12.61 19.76 5.26
N ILE A 353 -11.26 19.68 5.18
CA ILE A 353 -10.38 20.86 5.17
C ILE A 353 -10.73 21.77 4.00
N MET A 354 -10.85 21.20 2.79
CA MET A 354 -11.13 22.01 1.60
C MET A 354 -12.55 22.58 1.58
N MET A 355 -13.55 21.84 2.04
CA MET A 355 -14.89 22.37 2.22
C MET A 355 -14.91 23.56 3.20
N GLN A 356 -14.25 23.43 4.34
CA GLN A 356 -14.14 24.50 5.33
C GLN A 356 -13.43 25.71 4.73
N TRP A 357 -12.36 25.50 3.96
CA TRP A 357 -11.65 26.58 3.29
C TRP A 357 -12.58 27.33 2.31
N CYS A 358 -13.31 26.61 1.47
CA CYS A 358 -14.28 27.19 0.52
C CYS A 358 -15.34 28.03 1.24
N GLN A 359 -15.82 27.58 2.38
CA GLN A 359 -16.82 28.32 3.18
C GLN A 359 -16.24 29.60 3.79
N ILE A 360 -15.04 29.51 4.40
CA ILE A 360 -14.37 30.67 5.04
C ILE A 360 -14.10 31.76 4.02
N HIS A 361 -13.53 31.40 2.88
CA HIS A 361 -13.11 32.36 1.85
C HIS A 361 -14.24 32.70 0.86
N ASN A 362 -15.38 32.04 0.94
CA ASN A 362 -16.48 32.14 -0.03
C ASN A 362 -15.99 32.04 -1.48
N ALA A 363 -15.03 31.15 -1.71
CA ALA A 363 -14.32 30.94 -2.99
C ALA A 363 -14.29 29.47 -3.37
N GLU A 364 -14.01 29.18 -4.63
CA GLU A 364 -13.78 27.82 -5.11
C GLU A 364 -12.42 27.31 -4.62
N SER A 365 -12.33 25.99 -4.39
CA SER A 365 -11.12 25.32 -3.93
C SER A 365 -9.89 25.69 -4.76
N PHE A 366 -8.79 26.12 -4.12
CA PHE A 366 -7.55 26.38 -4.85
C PHE A 366 -6.95 25.11 -5.46
N LEU A 367 -7.25 23.91 -4.94
CA LEU A 367 -6.85 22.65 -5.55
C LEU A 367 -7.51 22.43 -6.92
N TYR A 368 -8.74 22.92 -7.08
CA TYR A 368 -9.47 22.89 -8.34
C TYR A 368 -9.02 24.02 -9.29
N THR A 369 -8.92 25.25 -8.79
CA THR A 369 -8.61 26.42 -9.63
C THR A 369 -7.17 26.45 -10.16
N HIS A 370 -6.21 25.84 -9.42
CA HIS A 370 -4.80 25.73 -9.80
C HIS A 370 -4.40 24.31 -10.26
N PHE A 371 -5.39 23.51 -10.72
CA PHE A 371 -5.13 22.11 -11.05
C PHE A 371 -4.12 21.94 -12.21
N ASP A 372 -4.09 22.85 -13.19
CA ASP A 372 -3.10 22.86 -14.26
C ASP A 372 -1.68 23.08 -13.72
N GLU A 373 -1.50 24.05 -12.83
CA GLU A 373 -0.20 24.33 -12.20
C GLU A 373 0.28 23.13 -11.36
N ILE A 374 -0.65 22.45 -10.68
CA ILE A 374 -0.35 21.19 -9.97
C ILE A 374 0.20 20.17 -10.96
N CYS A 375 -0.48 19.93 -12.07
CA CYS A 375 -0.04 18.96 -13.09
C CYS A 375 1.32 19.35 -13.74
N GLU A 376 1.56 20.63 -13.98
CA GLU A 376 2.86 21.11 -14.48
C GLU A 376 4.01 20.78 -13.52
N ILE A 377 3.81 20.99 -12.20
CA ILE A 377 4.80 20.63 -11.21
C ILE A 377 5.04 19.12 -11.24
N LEU A 378 3.99 18.31 -11.14
CA LEU A 378 4.10 16.86 -11.03
C LEU A 378 4.74 16.21 -12.26
N SER A 379 4.44 16.73 -13.46
CA SER A 379 5.02 16.23 -14.71
C SER A 379 6.55 16.40 -14.81
N SER A 380 7.12 17.29 -13.99
CA SER A 380 8.55 17.56 -13.92
C SER A 380 9.32 16.60 -13.01
N TYR A 381 8.60 15.76 -12.21
CA TYR A 381 9.19 14.85 -11.22
C TYR A 381 8.74 13.39 -11.37
N ASP A 382 7.87 13.07 -12.33
CA ASP A 382 7.20 11.78 -12.49
C ASP A 382 6.38 11.38 -11.24
N VAL A 383 5.60 12.32 -10.73
CA VAL A 383 4.69 12.09 -9.61
C VAL A 383 3.28 11.85 -10.14
N ALA A 384 2.65 10.77 -9.70
CA ALA A 384 1.28 10.45 -10.05
C ALA A 384 0.26 11.16 -9.15
N ILE A 385 -0.98 11.27 -9.60
CA ILE A 385 -2.09 11.78 -8.79
C ILE A 385 -3.00 10.62 -8.38
N SER A 386 -3.32 10.55 -7.09
CA SER A 386 -4.51 9.90 -6.57
C SER A 386 -5.57 10.98 -6.41
N LEU A 387 -6.56 11.03 -7.31
CA LEU A 387 -7.67 11.99 -7.19
C LEU A 387 -8.55 11.59 -6.01
N GLY A 388 -8.43 12.35 -4.92
CA GLY A 388 -8.99 12.02 -3.61
C GLY A 388 -10.51 12.11 -3.58
N ASP A 389 -11.16 11.11 -2.97
CA ASP A 389 -12.60 11.02 -2.76
C ASP A 389 -13.03 11.75 -1.48
N GLY A 390 -13.02 13.07 -1.52
CA GLY A 390 -13.44 13.92 -0.40
C GLY A 390 -14.87 13.65 0.08
N MET A 391 -15.72 13.20 -0.85
CA MET A 391 -17.13 12.89 -0.60
C MET A 391 -17.40 11.38 -0.48
N ARG A 392 -16.39 10.55 -0.15
CA ARG A 392 -16.67 9.15 0.14
C ARG A 392 -17.68 8.97 1.26
N PRO A 393 -18.60 7.99 1.20
CA PRO A 393 -19.55 7.73 2.27
C PRO A 393 -18.84 7.20 3.52
N GLY A 394 -19.18 7.74 4.69
CA GLY A 394 -18.70 7.31 5.99
C GLY A 394 -19.63 6.32 6.69
N SER A 395 -20.74 5.97 6.05
CA SER A 395 -21.70 4.96 6.50
C SER A 395 -22.36 4.27 5.31
N THR A 396 -22.82 3.06 5.51
CA THR A 396 -23.59 2.33 4.48
C THR A 396 -24.92 3.02 4.12
N HIS A 397 -25.43 3.88 5.01
CA HIS A 397 -26.60 4.71 4.76
C HIS A 397 -26.35 5.73 3.65
N ASP A 398 -25.19 6.39 3.66
CA ASP A 398 -24.83 7.47 2.73
C ASP A 398 -24.25 6.95 1.40
N ALA A 399 -24.13 5.62 1.24
CA ALA A 399 -23.54 5.01 0.06
C ALA A 399 -24.32 5.31 -1.22
N ASN A 400 -23.59 5.69 -2.28
CA ASN A 400 -24.12 5.99 -3.62
C ASN A 400 -25.07 7.20 -3.63
N ASP A 401 -24.82 8.16 -2.75
CA ASP A 401 -25.60 9.40 -2.73
C ASP A 401 -25.16 10.40 -3.82
N GLU A 402 -25.91 11.47 -3.95
CA GLU A 402 -25.64 12.52 -4.92
C GLU A 402 -24.26 13.16 -4.72
N SER A 403 -23.84 13.39 -3.48
CA SER A 403 -22.56 14.01 -3.15
C SER A 403 -21.38 13.17 -3.63
N GLN A 404 -21.43 11.86 -3.40
CA GLN A 404 -20.40 10.92 -3.86
C GLN A 404 -20.27 10.92 -5.38
N PHE A 405 -21.38 10.83 -6.10
CA PHE A 405 -21.35 10.70 -7.56
C PHE A 405 -21.08 12.02 -8.28
N LEU A 406 -21.47 13.17 -7.72
CA LEU A 406 -21.08 14.47 -8.25
C LEU A 406 -19.56 14.67 -8.18
N GLU A 407 -18.94 14.30 -7.06
CA GLU A 407 -17.48 14.34 -6.97
C GLU A 407 -16.85 13.38 -7.97
N LEU A 408 -17.30 12.12 -8.06
CA LEU A 408 -16.77 11.14 -8.99
C LEU A 408 -16.80 11.62 -10.45
N ASP A 409 -17.90 12.26 -10.87
CA ASP A 409 -18.02 12.85 -12.20
C ASP A 409 -17.05 14.04 -12.39
N MET A 410 -16.73 14.78 -11.32
CA MET A 410 -15.71 15.83 -11.34
C MET A 410 -14.30 15.22 -11.42
N LEU A 411 -14.02 14.15 -10.68
CA LEU A 411 -12.73 13.45 -10.75
C LEU A 411 -12.46 12.94 -12.17
N GLY A 412 -13.49 12.44 -12.87
CA GLY A 412 -13.38 12.06 -14.29
C GLY A 412 -12.95 13.21 -15.20
N LYS A 413 -13.45 14.43 -14.99
CA LYS A 413 -13.05 15.63 -15.75
C LYS A 413 -11.60 16.02 -15.43
N LEU A 414 -11.22 15.98 -14.15
CA LEU A 414 -9.86 16.30 -13.71
C LEU A 414 -8.86 15.25 -14.20
N CYS A 415 -9.27 13.99 -14.31
CA CYS A 415 -8.47 12.92 -14.90
C CYS A 415 -8.05 13.24 -16.33
N LEU A 416 -9.00 13.64 -17.20
CA LEU A 416 -8.68 14.05 -18.56
C LEU A 416 -7.73 15.24 -18.59
N LYS A 417 -7.92 16.20 -17.71
CA LYS A 417 -7.07 17.38 -17.59
C LYS A 417 -5.65 17.03 -17.18
N ALA A 418 -5.47 16.12 -16.21
CA ALA A 418 -4.14 15.63 -15.83
C ALA A 418 -3.46 14.88 -16.98
N TRP A 419 -4.20 14.11 -17.76
CA TRP A 419 -3.67 13.41 -18.92
C TRP A 419 -3.21 14.35 -20.05
N GLU A 420 -3.77 15.56 -20.18
CA GLU A 420 -3.27 16.61 -21.09
C GLU A 420 -1.84 17.06 -20.72
N HIS A 421 -1.50 16.94 -19.44
CA HIS A 421 -0.16 17.20 -18.91
C HIS A 421 0.75 15.95 -18.85
N ASP A 422 0.30 14.79 -19.38
CA ASP A 422 0.96 13.49 -19.28
C ASP A 422 1.16 13.03 -17.81
N VAL A 423 0.34 13.50 -16.88
CA VAL A 423 0.37 13.07 -15.48
C VAL A 423 -0.47 11.82 -15.30
N GLN A 424 0.12 10.78 -14.71
CA GLN A 424 -0.56 9.52 -14.40
C GLN A 424 -1.57 9.72 -13.28
N VAL A 425 -2.74 9.09 -13.39
CA VAL A 425 -3.85 9.26 -12.45
C VAL A 425 -4.41 7.93 -12.00
N MET A 426 -4.75 7.82 -10.73
CA MET A 426 -5.72 6.87 -10.18
C MET A 426 -6.83 7.63 -9.48
N ILE A 427 -8.01 7.02 -9.39
CA ILE A 427 -9.21 7.59 -8.79
C ILE A 427 -9.43 6.93 -7.43
N GLU A 428 -9.55 7.72 -6.37
CA GLU A 428 -9.97 7.17 -5.09
C GLU A 428 -11.47 6.86 -5.08
N GLY A 429 -11.84 5.84 -4.37
CA GLY A 429 -13.18 5.31 -4.33
C GLY A 429 -13.70 5.02 -2.93
N PRO A 430 -14.96 4.57 -2.81
CA PRO A 430 -15.79 4.70 -1.63
C PRO A 430 -15.27 3.91 -0.43
N GLY A 431 -15.58 4.44 0.77
CA GLY A 431 -15.30 3.80 2.05
C GLY A 431 -16.38 2.81 2.48
N HIS A 432 -17.59 3.27 2.79
CA HIS A 432 -18.66 2.44 3.34
C HIS A 432 -19.75 2.19 2.28
N VAL A 433 -19.81 0.96 1.73
CA VAL A 433 -20.79 0.59 0.72
C VAL A 433 -21.32 -0.82 0.97
N PRO A 434 -22.64 -1.01 1.14
CA PRO A 434 -23.21 -2.35 1.29
C PRO A 434 -23.05 -3.15 0.01
N MET A 435 -22.91 -4.47 0.13
CA MET A 435 -22.53 -5.37 -0.97
C MET A 435 -23.35 -5.20 -2.25
N ASN A 436 -24.65 -4.93 -2.12
CA ASN A 436 -25.58 -4.78 -3.25
C ASN A 436 -25.38 -3.49 -4.06
N LYS A 437 -24.62 -2.51 -3.54
CA LYS A 437 -24.32 -1.25 -4.22
C LYS A 437 -22.90 -1.18 -4.79
N ILE A 438 -22.04 -2.18 -4.54
CA ILE A 438 -20.62 -2.16 -4.95
C ILE A 438 -20.48 -2.17 -6.48
N MET A 439 -21.30 -2.98 -7.18
CA MET A 439 -21.24 -3.06 -8.65
C MET A 439 -21.52 -1.71 -9.30
N GLU A 440 -22.53 -0.98 -8.81
CA GLU A 440 -22.87 0.36 -9.31
C GLU A 440 -21.71 1.34 -9.17
N ASN A 441 -20.94 1.27 -8.06
CA ASN A 441 -19.75 2.10 -7.89
C ASN A 441 -18.71 1.82 -8.96
N MET A 442 -18.41 0.54 -9.24
CA MET A 442 -17.41 0.17 -10.24
C MET A 442 -17.85 0.57 -11.66
N GLU A 443 -19.12 0.30 -12.01
CA GLU A 443 -19.68 0.68 -13.32
C GLU A 443 -19.67 2.18 -13.53
N ARG A 444 -20.00 2.95 -12.48
CA ARG A 444 -19.99 4.41 -12.52
C ARG A 444 -18.59 4.97 -12.70
N GLU A 445 -17.60 4.44 -11.96
CA GLU A 445 -16.22 4.85 -12.09
C GLU A 445 -15.67 4.58 -13.50
N LEU A 446 -15.80 3.35 -14.01
CA LEU A 446 -15.34 2.99 -15.34
C LEU A 446 -15.89 3.91 -16.42
N LYS A 447 -17.16 4.33 -16.29
CA LYS A 447 -17.81 5.23 -17.23
C LYS A 447 -17.37 6.68 -17.06
N SER A 448 -17.39 7.20 -15.84
CA SER A 448 -17.12 8.62 -15.57
C SER A 448 -15.63 8.95 -15.60
N CYS A 449 -14.76 7.99 -15.22
CA CYS A 449 -13.33 8.20 -15.09
C CYS A 449 -12.50 7.53 -16.19
N HIS A 450 -13.12 7.14 -17.31
CA HIS A 450 -12.44 6.71 -18.54
C HIS A 450 -11.54 5.49 -18.36
N GLU A 451 -11.93 4.54 -17.50
CA GLU A 451 -11.16 3.34 -17.14
C GLU A 451 -9.82 3.63 -16.42
N ALA A 452 -9.63 4.81 -15.85
CA ALA A 452 -8.50 5.10 -14.97
C ALA A 452 -8.46 4.08 -13.81
N PRO A 453 -7.29 3.73 -13.27
CA PRO A 453 -7.22 2.78 -12.17
C PRO A 453 -8.01 3.23 -10.94
N PHE A 454 -8.92 2.38 -10.45
CA PHE A 454 -9.70 2.65 -9.25
C PHE A 454 -8.94 2.18 -8.01
N TYR A 455 -8.84 3.04 -7.00
CA TYR A 455 -8.20 2.82 -5.72
C TYR A 455 -9.23 2.99 -4.60
N THR A 456 -9.62 1.91 -3.93
CA THR A 456 -10.78 1.90 -3.02
C THR A 456 -10.42 1.63 -1.57
N LEU A 457 -11.08 2.33 -0.65
CA LEU A 457 -11.01 2.06 0.79
C LEU A 457 -11.98 0.94 1.18
N GLY A 458 -11.60 -0.29 0.97
CA GLY A 458 -12.45 -1.45 1.12
C GLY A 458 -13.22 -1.76 -0.17
N PRO A 459 -14.58 -1.59 -0.21
CA PRO A 459 -15.42 -0.87 0.78
C PRO A 459 -15.81 -1.68 2.02
N LEU A 460 -16.08 -0.96 3.12
CA LEU A 460 -16.66 -1.54 4.33
C LEU A 460 -18.14 -1.87 4.07
N THR A 461 -18.49 -3.15 4.19
CA THR A 461 -19.82 -3.65 3.78
C THR A 461 -20.90 -3.52 4.86
N THR A 462 -20.50 -3.18 6.10
CA THR A 462 -21.38 -2.93 7.26
C THR A 462 -20.65 -2.08 8.29
N ASP A 463 -21.41 -1.32 9.10
CA ASP A 463 -20.89 -0.35 10.06
C ASP A 463 -20.90 -0.87 11.53
N ILE A 464 -21.34 -2.12 11.76
CA ILE A 464 -21.60 -2.63 13.12
C ILE A 464 -20.41 -3.30 13.80
N ALA A 465 -19.23 -3.26 13.19
CA ALA A 465 -18.10 -4.09 13.59
C ALA A 465 -16.82 -3.31 13.95
N PRO A 466 -16.85 -2.32 14.87
CA PRO A 466 -15.64 -1.69 15.37
C PRO A 466 -14.64 -2.74 15.87
N ALA A 467 -13.34 -2.54 15.61
CA ALA A 467 -12.23 -3.47 15.81
C ALA A 467 -12.18 -4.66 14.83
N TYR A 468 -13.17 -4.80 13.94
CA TYR A 468 -13.22 -5.79 12.86
C TYR A 468 -13.41 -5.14 11.49
N ASP A 469 -13.19 -3.83 11.37
CA ASP A 469 -13.34 -3.08 10.12
C ASP A 469 -12.46 -3.62 8.98
N HIS A 470 -11.28 -4.17 9.31
CA HIS A 470 -10.43 -4.87 8.36
C HIS A 470 -11.11 -6.10 7.71
N ILE A 471 -12.00 -6.79 8.44
CA ILE A 471 -12.76 -7.93 7.89
C ILE A 471 -13.90 -7.43 7.01
N THR A 472 -14.70 -6.47 7.49
CA THR A 472 -15.85 -5.94 6.74
C THR A 472 -15.42 -5.29 5.44
N SER A 473 -14.28 -4.60 5.45
CA SER A 473 -13.70 -3.96 4.27
C SER A 473 -13.02 -4.95 3.32
N ALA A 474 -12.41 -6.03 3.82
CA ALA A 474 -11.84 -7.08 2.97
C ALA A 474 -12.92 -7.82 2.18
N ILE A 475 -14.12 -7.99 2.75
CA ILE A 475 -15.28 -8.55 2.02
C ILE A 475 -15.60 -7.68 0.80
N GLY A 476 -15.77 -6.38 1.02
CA GLY A 476 -16.05 -5.44 -0.05
C GLY A 476 -14.88 -5.30 -1.03
N GLY A 477 -13.64 -5.29 -0.51
CA GLY A 477 -12.42 -5.24 -1.30
C GLY A 477 -12.29 -6.42 -2.26
N ALA A 478 -12.58 -7.64 -1.81
CA ALA A 478 -12.58 -8.81 -2.68
C ALA A 478 -13.65 -8.71 -3.79
N ILE A 479 -14.84 -8.20 -3.45
CA ILE A 479 -15.93 -8.02 -4.44
C ILE A 479 -15.54 -6.95 -5.47
N ILE A 480 -15.19 -5.75 -5.03
CA ILE A 480 -14.90 -4.65 -5.96
C ILE A 480 -13.62 -4.91 -6.77
N GLY A 481 -12.63 -5.56 -6.16
CA GLY A 481 -11.42 -6.00 -6.85
C GLY A 481 -11.70 -7.00 -7.96
N SER A 482 -12.64 -7.93 -7.75
CA SER A 482 -13.08 -8.89 -8.78
C SER A 482 -13.81 -8.21 -9.96
N LEU A 483 -14.38 -7.03 -9.74
CA LEU A 483 -15.05 -6.22 -10.74
C LEU A 483 -14.10 -5.28 -11.51
N GLY A 484 -12.88 -5.05 -11.01
CA GLY A 484 -11.89 -4.26 -11.75
C GLY A 484 -11.10 -3.22 -10.95
N THR A 485 -11.35 -3.04 -9.65
CA THR A 485 -10.51 -2.18 -8.82
C THR A 485 -9.05 -2.63 -8.90
N ALA A 486 -8.15 -1.66 -9.11
CA ALA A 486 -6.73 -1.90 -9.35
C ALA A 486 -5.90 -1.97 -8.05
N MET A 487 -6.30 -1.19 -7.05
CA MET A 487 -5.63 -1.14 -5.75
C MET A 487 -6.62 -0.99 -4.61
N LEU A 488 -6.36 -1.68 -3.52
CA LEU A 488 -7.16 -1.65 -2.31
C LEU A 488 -6.39 -0.90 -1.21
N CYS A 489 -7.00 0.09 -0.59
CA CYS A 489 -6.48 0.70 0.62
C CYS A 489 -6.73 -0.23 1.81
N TYR A 490 -5.67 -0.65 2.49
CA TYR A 490 -5.84 -1.54 3.64
C TYR A 490 -6.54 -0.83 4.80
N VAL A 491 -7.20 -1.63 5.62
CA VAL A 491 -7.81 -1.24 6.88
C VAL A 491 -7.22 -2.15 7.96
N THR A 492 -6.92 -1.59 9.13
CA THR A 492 -6.42 -2.34 10.28
C THR A 492 -7.52 -2.61 11.30
N PRO A 493 -7.30 -3.51 12.28
CA PRO A 493 -8.26 -3.70 13.40
C PRO A 493 -8.53 -2.42 14.20
N LYS A 494 -7.63 -1.43 14.12
CA LYS A 494 -7.74 -0.16 14.86
C LYS A 494 -8.39 0.97 14.06
N GLU A 495 -8.91 0.70 12.87
CA GLU A 495 -9.63 1.71 12.08
C GLU A 495 -10.73 2.34 12.92
N HIS A 496 -10.90 3.66 12.80
CA HIS A 496 -11.81 4.50 13.59
C HIS A 496 -11.56 4.52 15.12
N LEU A 497 -10.54 3.81 15.63
CA LEU A 497 -10.27 3.68 17.05
C LEU A 497 -8.94 4.30 17.50
N SER A 498 -7.84 4.02 16.80
CA SER A 498 -6.50 4.52 17.15
C SER A 498 -5.47 4.29 16.05
N LEU A 499 -4.23 4.79 16.23
CA LEU A 499 -3.13 4.46 15.32
C LEU A 499 -2.73 2.99 15.44
N PRO A 500 -2.42 2.33 14.31
CA PRO A 500 -1.97 0.94 14.28
C PRO A 500 -0.53 0.80 14.83
N ASP A 501 -0.29 -0.30 15.53
CA ASP A 501 1.05 -0.81 15.82
C ASP A 501 1.53 -1.81 14.75
N LEU A 502 2.73 -2.40 14.93
CA LEU A 502 3.30 -3.38 13.98
C LEU A 502 2.41 -4.61 13.78
N ASN A 503 1.71 -5.08 14.83
CA ASN A 503 0.83 -6.25 14.72
C ASN A 503 -0.43 -5.90 13.92
N ASP A 504 -0.98 -4.71 14.13
CA ASP A 504 -2.14 -4.23 13.38
C ASP A 504 -1.80 -4.02 11.91
N VAL A 505 -0.61 -3.48 11.60
CA VAL A 505 -0.10 -3.36 10.22
C VAL A 505 -0.03 -4.73 9.57
N ARG A 506 0.59 -5.73 10.23
CA ARG A 506 0.64 -7.10 9.72
C ARG A 506 -0.74 -7.70 9.49
N GLU A 507 -1.65 -7.58 10.45
CA GLU A 507 -3.02 -8.12 10.35
C GLU A 507 -3.77 -7.47 9.18
N GLY A 508 -3.67 -6.16 9.02
CA GLY A 508 -4.26 -5.41 7.90
C GLY A 508 -3.69 -5.84 6.56
N VAL A 509 -2.36 -5.91 6.42
CA VAL A 509 -1.69 -6.34 5.18
C VAL A 509 -2.12 -7.75 4.80
N ILE A 510 -2.07 -8.72 5.72
CA ILE A 510 -2.46 -10.11 5.44
C ILE A 510 -3.92 -10.19 5.04
N THR A 511 -4.81 -9.49 5.74
CA THR A 511 -6.24 -9.45 5.43
C THR A 511 -6.50 -8.94 4.01
N TYR A 512 -5.82 -7.87 3.62
CA TYR A 512 -5.98 -7.29 2.29
C TYR A 512 -5.27 -8.08 1.18
N LYS A 513 -4.16 -8.75 1.47
CA LYS A 513 -3.59 -9.72 0.51
C LYS A 513 -4.53 -10.90 0.27
N ILE A 514 -5.33 -11.32 1.26
CA ILE A 514 -6.39 -12.31 1.05
C ILE A 514 -7.47 -11.77 0.12
N ALA A 515 -7.94 -10.53 0.35
CA ALA A 515 -8.96 -9.90 -0.49
C ALA A 515 -8.49 -9.72 -1.95
N ALA A 516 -7.29 -9.17 -2.14
CA ALA A 516 -6.68 -8.95 -3.45
C ALA A 516 -6.47 -10.28 -4.20
N HIS A 517 -5.96 -11.30 -3.52
CA HIS A 517 -5.76 -12.62 -4.11
C HIS A 517 -7.08 -13.30 -4.49
N ALA A 518 -8.11 -13.19 -3.66
CA ALA A 518 -9.45 -13.70 -3.98
C ALA A 518 -10.04 -13.00 -5.21
N ALA A 519 -9.80 -11.69 -5.36
CA ALA A 519 -10.20 -10.94 -6.54
C ALA A 519 -9.45 -11.40 -7.80
N ASP A 520 -8.12 -11.63 -7.71
CA ASP A 520 -7.32 -12.14 -8.84
C ASP A 520 -7.76 -13.54 -9.29
N LEU A 521 -8.10 -14.43 -8.36
CA LEU A 521 -8.70 -15.71 -8.67
C LEU A 521 -10.04 -15.55 -9.40
N ALA A 522 -10.91 -14.66 -8.95
CA ALA A 522 -12.21 -14.40 -9.56
C ALA A 522 -12.08 -13.79 -10.96
N LYS A 523 -11.07 -12.93 -11.20
CA LYS A 523 -10.74 -12.40 -12.53
C LYS A 523 -10.11 -13.44 -13.47
N ASN A 524 -9.79 -14.64 -12.98
CA ASN A 524 -8.97 -15.64 -13.68
C ASN A 524 -7.59 -15.07 -14.09
N TYR A 525 -6.98 -14.25 -13.25
CA TYR A 525 -5.68 -13.68 -13.52
C TYR A 525 -4.64 -14.80 -13.72
N PRO A 526 -3.86 -14.77 -14.81
CA PRO A 526 -2.95 -15.87 -15.13
C PRO A 526 -1.95 -16.15 -14.02
N GLY A 527 -1.86 -17.39 -13.57
CA GLY A 527 -0.96 -17.80 -12.48
C GLY A 527 -1.52 -17.61 -11.07
N ALA A 528 -2.64 -16.91 -10.87
CA ALA A 528 -3.21 -16.69 -9.53
C ALA A 528 -3.41 -17.99 -8.75
N SER A 529 -3.91 -19.05 -9.39
CA SER A 529 -4.19 -20.33 -8.73
C SER A 529 -2.96 -21.20 -8.42
N VAL A 530 -1.75 -20.83 -8.86
CA VAL A 530 -0.53 -21.65 -8.69
C VAL A 530 -0.25 -21.91 -7.22
N ARG A 531 -0.26 -20.86 -6.40
CA ARG A 531 0.01 -20.95 -4.96
C ARG A 531 -1.09 -21.73 -4.23
N ASP A 532 -2.37 -21.50 -4.56
CA ASP A 532 -3.51 -22.23 -3.99
C ASP A 532 -3.44 -23.72 -4.28
N ASN A 533 -3.16 -24.08 -5.52
CA ASN A 533 -3.04 -25.47 -5.94
C ASN A 533 -1.89 -26.18 -5.23
N ALA A 534 -0.73 -25.51 -5.12
CA ALA A 534 0.43 -26.05 -4.40
C ALA A 534 0.14 -26.25 -2.91
N LEU A 535 -0.48 -25.27 -2.25
CA LEU A 535 -0.87 -25.34 -0.84
C LEU A 535 -1.95 -26.42 -0.63
N SER A 536 -2.96 -26.48 -1.48
CA SER A 536 -4.03 -27.49 -1.39
C SER A 536 -3.49 -28.90 -1.58
N LYS A 537 -2.56 -29.10 -2.52
CA LYS A 537 -1.85 -30.38 -2.69
C LYS A 537 -1.05 -30.73 -1.45
N ALA A 538 -0.28 -29.78 -0.90
CA ALA A 538 0.49 -29.98 0.34
C ALA A 538 -0.43 -30.36 1.50
N ARG A 539 -1.62 -29.73 1.61
CA ARG A 539 -2.62 -30.05 2.63
C ARG A 539 -3.20 -31.45 2.45
N TYR A 540 -3.53 -31.84 1.24
CA TYR A 540 -4.03 -33.19 0.95
C TYR A 540 -3.01 -34.27 1.29
N GLU A 541 -1.73 -34.01 0.99
CA GLU A 541 -0.61 -34.92 1.25
C GLU A 541 -0.07 -34.87 2.68
N PHE A 542 -0.65 -34.04 3.54
CA PHE A 542 -0.21 -33.79 4.93
C PHE A 542 1.24 -33.29 5.05
N ARG A 543 1.75 -32.59 4.03
CA ARG A 543 3.04 -31.91 4.04
C ARG A 543 2.90 -30.59 4.82
N TRP A 544 2.81 -30.67 6.16
CA TRP A 544 2.50 -29.55 7.05
C TRP A 544 3.47 -28.39 6.89
N LYS A 545 4.76 -28.68 6.74
CA LYS A 545 5.79 -27.65 6.55
C LYS A 545 5.53 -26.83 5.29
N ASP A 546 5.13 -27.48 4.19
CA ASP A 546 4.81 -26.79 2.95
C ASP A 546 3.52 -25.97 3.06
N GLN A 547 2.52 -26.44 3.81
CA GLN A 547 1.33 -25.65 4.07
C GLN A 547 1.67 -24.33 4.75
N PHE A 548 2.60 -24.35 5.74
CA PHE A 548 3.03 -23.14 6.42
C PHE A 548 3.88 -22.26 5.49
N ASN A 549 4.86 -22.82 4.79
CA ASN A 549 5.78 -22.10 3.91
C ASN A 549 5.05 -21.39 2.75
N LEU A 550 3.97 -22.00 2.25
CA LEU A 550 3.14 -21.47 1.16
C LEU A 550 2.05 -20.51 1.66
N SER A 551 1.77 -20.44 2.96
CA SER A 551 0.73 -19.54 3.50
C SER A 551 1.15 -18.07 3.45
N LEU A 552 0.19 -17.15 3.48
CA LEU A 552 0.44 -15.72 3.58
C LEU A 552 1.10 -15.35 4.90
N ASP A 553 0.73 -16.04 5.98
CA ASP A 553 1.30 -15.87 7.31
C ASP A 553 1.80 -17.23 7.85
N PRO A 554 3.02 -17.64 7.49
CA PRO A 554 3.56 -18.94 7.89
C PRO A 554 3.79 -19.06 9.39
N GLU A 555 4.08 -17.96 10.07
CA GLU A 555 4.34 -17.92 11.51
C GLU A 555 3.05 -18.17 12.30
N LYS A 556 1.96 -17.45 11.99
CA LYS A 556 0.65 -17.61 12.62
C LYS A 556 0.09 -19.02 12.38
N ALA A 557 0.22 -19.51 11.13
CA ALA A 557 -0.22 -20.84 10.77
C ALA A 557 0.51 -21.94 11.55
N ARG A 558 1.85 -21.85 11.64
CA ARG A 558 2.67 -22.78 12.42
C ARG A 558 2.35 -22.71 13.90
N ARG A 559 2.24 -21.50 14.46
CA ARG A 559 1.92 -21.29 15.88
C ARG A 559 0.61 -22.00 16.26
N TYR A 560 -0.47 -21.79 15.52
CA TYR A 560 -1.76 -22.43 15.79
C TYR A 560 -1.71 -23.95 15.69
N TYR A 561 -0.95 -24.47 14.73
CA TYR A 561 -0.75 -25.91 14.62
C TYR A 561 -0.01 -26.48 15.84
N VAL A 562 1.08 -25.84 16.26
CA VAL A 562 1.90 -26.29 17.41
C VAL A 562 1.14 -26.15 18.73
N GLU A 563 0.43 -25.04 18.96
CA GLU A 563 -0.36 -24.81 20.17
C GLU A 563 -1.39 -25.92 20.41
N SER A 564 -1.95 -26.50 19.36
CA SER A 564 -2.90 -27.59 19.46
C SER A 564 -2.26 -28.95 19.81
N ARG A 565 -0.92 -29.05 19.78
CA ARG A 565 -0.14 -30.30 19.93
C ARG A 565 0.82 -30.24 21.09
N ARG A 566 0.31 -29.91 22.29
CA ARG A 566 1.11 -29.67 23.51
C ARG A 566 2.11 -30.78 23.87
N ASN A 567 1.82 -32.03 23.49
CA ASN A 567 2.64 -33.19 23.87
C ASN A 567 3.52 -33.76 22.75
N ALA A 568 3.37 -33.28 21.51
CA ALA A 568 4.14 -33.74 20.35
C ALA A 568 4.18 -32.66 19.24
N PRO A 569 4.89 -31.54 19.47
CA PRO A 569 4.85 -30.38 18.55
C PRO A 569 5.40 -30.66 17.16
N ASP A 570 6.30 -31.64 17.00
CA ASP A 570 6.96 -32.00 15.74
C ASP A 570 6.41 -33.29 15.10
N ALA A 571 5.31 -33.84 15.62
CA ALA A 571 4.72 -35.05 15.05
C ALA A 571 4.17 -34.78 13.64
N ASP A 572 4.66 -35.56 12.65
CA ASP A 572 4.24 -35.53 11.26
C ASP A 572 2.99 -36.43 11.08
N ASP A 573 1.88 -36.01 11.65
CA ASP A 573 0.66 -36.81 11.63
C ASP A 573 -0.17 -36.56 10.35
N ARG A 574 -0.76 -37.60 9.82
CA ARG A 574 -1.71 -37.54 8.69
C ARG A 574 -3.13 -37.16 9.14
N PHE A 575 -3.25 -36.18 10.04
CA PHE A 575 -4.52 -35.58 10.52
C PHE A 575 -4.22 -34.32 11.32
N CYS A 576 -5.19 -33.46 11.50
CA CYS A 576 -5.13 -32.34 12.46
C CYS A 576 -5.94 -32.65 13.72
N THR A 577 -5.71 -31.90 14.79
CA THR A 577 -6.38 -32.07 16.08
C THR A 577 -7.90 -31.83 16.02
N MET A 578 -8.39 -31.08 15.02
CA MET A 578 -9.82 -30.85 14.82
C MET A 578 -10.59 -32.16 14.54
N CYS A 579 -10.08 -32.98 13.63
CA CYS A 579 -10.73 -34.24 13.22
C CYS A 579 -10.17 -35.46 13.95
N GLY A 580 -8.91 -35.41 14.38
CA GLY A 580 -8.21 -36.56 14.92
C GLY A 580 -7.98 -37.69 13.89
N PRO A 581 -7.43 -38.84 14.34
CA PRO A 581 -6.98 -39.88 13.40
C PRO A 581 -8.11 -40.64 12.70
N ASN A 582 -9.30 -40.71 13.29
CA ASN A 582 -10.39 -41.55 12.78
C ASN A 582 -11.44 -40.81 11.93
N PHE A 583 -11.47 -39.46 12.02
CA PHE A 583 -12.49 -38.66 11.36
C PHE A 583 -11.94 -37.70 10.27
N CYS A 584 -10.65 -37.77 9.96
CA CYS A 584 -10.07 -36.93 8.93
C CYS A 584 -10.54 -37.37 7.53
N ALA A 585 -11.39 -36.53 6.92
CA ALA A 585 -11.98 -36.83 5.62
C ALA A 585 -10.91 -37.00 4.52
N MET A 586 -9.83 -36.20 4.51
CA MET A 586 -8.75 -36.35 3.54
C MET A 586 -8.03 -37.69 3.69
N ARG A 587 -7.75 -38.14 4.92
CA ARG A 587 -7.16 -39.45 5.18
C ARG A 587 -8.06 -40.59 4.74
N ILE A 588 -9.37 -40.51 5.02
CA ILE A 588 -10.36 -41.50 4.58
C ILE A 588 -10.42 -41.53 3.05
N SER A 589 -10.43 -40.37 2.39
CA SER A 589 -10.43 -40.23 0.95
C SER A 589 -9.19 -40.87 0.30
N GLN A 590 -8.01 -40.67 0.86
CA GLN A 590 -6.77 -41.31 0.40
C GLN A 590 -6.87 -42.85 0.50
N ASN A 591 -7.33 -43.36 1.66
CA ASN A 591 -7.50 -44.80 1.85
C ASN A 591 -8.49 -45.43 0.88
N ILE A 592 -9.47 -44.68 0.38
CA ILE A 592 -10.40 -45.15 -0.68
C ILE A 592 -9.69 -45.19 -2.04
N ALA A 593 -8.93 -44.12 -2.37
CA ALA A 593 -8.18 -44.06 -3.61
C ALA A 593 -7.13 -45.19 -3.72
N ASP A 594 -6.35 -45.41 -2.66
CA ASP A 594 -5.35 -46.47 -2.61
C ASP A 594 -5.96 -47.88 -2.85
N LYS A 595 -7.19 -48.13 -2.38
CA LYS A 595 -7.89 -49.40 -2.60
C LYS A 595 -8.51 -49.56 -4.02
N CYS A 596 -8.71 -48.47 -4.74
CA CYS A 596 -9.19 -48.52 -6.10
C CYS A 596 -8.05 -48.78 -7.12
N ASP A 597 -6.80 -48.51 -6.71
CA ASP A 597 -5.61 -48.75 -7.51
C ASP A 597 -5.01 -50.17 -7.32
N GLU A 598 -5.49 -50.92 -6.29
CA GLU A 598 -5.23 -52.35 -6.09
C GLU A 598 -6.25 -53.23 -6.86
#